data_7eecaf261a5ee3eef902b4c7585fcf4b
#
_entry.id   7eecaf261a5ee3eef902b4c7585fcf4b
#
_cell.length_a   1.000
_cell.length_b   1.000
_cell.length_c   1.000
_cell.angle_alpha   90.00
_cell.angle_beta   90.00
_cell.angle_gamma   90.00
#
_symmetry.space_group_name_H-M   'P 1'
#
loop_
_entity.id
_entity.type
_entity.pdbx_description
1 polymer ?
#
loop_
_entity_poly.entity_id
_entity_poly.type
_entity_poly.pdbx_seq_one_letter_code
_entity_poly.pdbx_strand_id
1 'polypeptide(L)'
;MKILQPPGWPRPKGYANGISARGRTIVTAGVIGWDESEHIVAPDLAGQFRQVLRNILAIIAEDGAGPEHVARMTCYVVDLGEYRCSLAEIGAAWREIMGRSFPAMAVVGVTGLVEPAARIEIEAIAVVPD
;
A
#
# COMPACT_ATOMS: atom_id res chain seq x y z
N MET A 1 6.65 6.37 -15.64
CA MET A 1 6.94 6.84 -14.26
C MET A 1 8.42 6.69 -14.01
N LYS A 2 9.02 7.66 -13.37
CA LYS A 2 10.46 7.69 -13.12
C LYS A 2 10.74 7.48 -11.64
N ILE A 3 11.57 6.50 -11.31
CA ILE A 3 12.03 6.25 -9.94
C ILE A 3 13.21 7.17 -9.66
N LEU A 4 13.14 7.90 -8.54
CA LEU A 4 14.15 8.87 -8.15
C LEU A 4 15.07 8.24 -7.11
N GLN A 5 16.33 8.02 -7.51
CA GLN A 5 17.34 7.41 -6.68
C GLN A 5 18.62 8.23 -6.78
N PRO A 6 18.95 9.05 -5.75
CA PRO A 6 20.19 9.84 -5.80
C PRO A 6 21.41 8.93 -5.88
N PRO A 7 22.46 9.35 -6.66
CA PRO A 7 23.66 8.55 -6.76
C PRO A 7 24.31 8.32 -5.41
N GLY A 8 24.76 7.08 -5.15
CA GLY A 8 25.44 6.73 -3.92
C GLY A 8 24.55 6.40 -2.73
N TRP A 9 23.25 6.62 -2.84
CA TRP A 9 22.34 6.25 -1.77
C TRP A 9 22.10 4.73 -1.76
N PRO A 10 21.95 4.12 -0.58
CA PRO A 10 21.58 2.72 -0.50
C PRO A 10 20.26 2.46 -1.21
N ARG A 11 20.17 1.30 -1.85
CA ARG A 11 18.93 0.90 -2.51
C ARG A 11 17.83 0.67 -1.47
N PRO A 12 16.67 1.33 -1.58
CA PRO A 12 15.59 1.12 -0.62
C PRO A 12 15.01 -0.28 -0.75
N LYS A 13 14.54 -0.82 0.38
CA LYS A 13 13.99 -2.17 0.45
C LYS A 13 12.47 -2.08 0.59
N GLY A 14 11.76 -2.52 -0.44
CA GLY A 14 10.31 -2.60 -0.42
C GLY A 14 9.58 -1.28 -0.71
N TYR A 15 10.31 -0.24 -1.18
CA TYR A 15 9.72 1.05 -1.53
C TYR A 15 10.66 1.80 -2.47
N ALA A 16 10.19 2.89 -3.07
CA ALA A 16 11.02 3.84 -3.80
C ALA A 16 11.22 5.08 -2.95
N ASN A 17 12.40 5.71 -3.04
CA ASN A 17 12.66 6.97 -2.32
C ASN A 17 11.81 8.12 -2.84
N GLY A 18 11.55 8.14 -4.14
CA GLY A 18 10.69 9.13 -4.76
C GLY A 18 10.25 8.65 -6.13
N ILE A 19 9.17 9.21 -6.61
CA ILE A 19 8.63 8.89 -7.93
C ILE A 19 8.20 10.19 -8.60
N SER A 20 8.57 10.33 -9.88
CA SER A 20 8.07 11.39 -10.74
C SER A 20 7.16 10.74 -11.79
N ALA A 21 5.96 11.22 -11.93
CA ALA A 21 4.99 10.67 -12.85
C ALA A 21 4.18 11.78 -13.52
N ARG A 22 3.72 11.49 -14.73
CA ARG A 22 2.88 12.40 -15.49
C ARG A 22 1.71 11.60 -16.06
N GLY A 23 0.52 12.16 -15.94
CA GLY A 23 -0.67 11.50 -16.44
C GLY A 23 -1.91 11.81 -15.61
N ARG A 24 -2.90 10.94 -15.75
CA ARG A 24 -4.16 11.04 -15.01
C ARG A 24 -3.96 10.52 -13.59
N THR A 25 -4.33 11.32 -12.60
CA THR A 25 -4.17 10.98 -11.19
C THR A 25 -5.42 10.31 -10.65
N ILE A 26 -5.22 9.19 -9.95
CA ILE A 26 -6.28 8.47 -9.24
C ILE A 26 -5.91 8.45 -7.77
N VAL A 27 -6.85 8.83 -6.90
CA VAL A 27 -6.64 8.81 -5.46
C VAL A 27 -7.65 7.88 -4.79
N THR A 28 -7.19 7.09 -3.80
CA THR A 28 -8.11 6.27 -3.01
C THR A 28 -8.41 6.97 -1.69
N ALA A 29 -9.51 6.57 -1.07
CA ALA A 29 -9.72 6.83 0.35
C ALA A 29 -8.73 5.98 1.17
N GLY A 30 -8.77 6.11 2.50
CA GLY A 30 -8.13 5.16 3.39
C GLY A 30 -8.85 3.81 3.29
N VAL A 31 -8.11 2.76 2.97
CA VAL A 31 -8.64 1.42 2.70
C VAL A 31 -8.19 0.48 3.80
N ILE A 32 -9.13 -0.28 4.37
CA ILE A 32 -8.84 -1.29 5.38
C ILE A 32 -9.11 -2.69 4.84
N GLY A 33 -8.79 -3.72 5.63
CA GLY A 33 -8.81 -5.11 5.18
C GLY A 33 -10.16 -5.79 5.29
N TRP A 34 -11.22 -5.14 4.80
CA TRP A 34 -12.54 -5.74 4.78
C TRP A 34 -12.94 -6.22 3.38
N ASP A 35 -13.95 -7.12 3.32
CA ASP A 35 -14.52 -7.60 2.07
C ASP A 35 -15.64 -6.66 1.58
N GLU A 36 -16.31 -7.03 0.50
CA GLU A 36 -17.40 -6.24 -0.08
C GLU A 36 -18.63 -6.11 0.81
N SER A 37 -18.71 -6.90 1.89
CA SER A 37 -19.78 -6.81 2.90
C SER A 37 -19.30 -6.05 4.14
N GLU A 38 -18.15 -5.38 4.06
CA GLU A 38 -17.54 -4.63 5.15
C GLU A 38 -17.20 -5.50 6.38
N HIS A 39 -16.81 -6.76 6.14
CA HIS A 39 -16.31 -7.65 7.18
C HIS A 39 -14.79 -7.73 7.11
N ILE A 40 -14.10 -7.47 8.23
CA ILE A 40 -12.66 -7.65 8.33
C ILE A 40 -12.34 -9.14 8.11
N VAL A 41 -11.51 -9.44 7.12
CA VAL A 41 -11.29 -10.82 6.67
C VAL A 41 -10.30 -11.61 7.52
N ALA A 42 -9.47 -10.93 8.32
CA ALA A 42 -8.43 -11.58 9.10
C ALA A 42 -8.20 -10.83 10.41
N PRO A 43 -7.84 -11.55 11.50
CA PRO A 43 -7.57 -10.88 12.78
C PRO A 43 -6.17 -10.27 12.85
N ASP A 44 -5.22 -10.74 12.03
CA ASP A 44 -3.83 -10.33 12.06
C ASP A 44 -3.52 -9.26 11.01
N LEU A 45 -2.46 -8.51 11.27
CA LEU A 45 -2.04 -7.40 10.40
C LEU A 45 -1.69 -7.89 8.99
N ALA A 46 -0.94 -8.99 8.87
CA ALA A 46 -0.50 -9.48 7.57
C ALA A 46 -1.68 -9.91 6.69
N GLY A 47 -2.68 -10.57 7.26
CA GLY A 47 -3.90 -10.94 6.54
C GLY A 47 -4.70 -9.72 6.10
N GLN A 48 -4.81 -8.72 6.97
CA GLN A 48 -5.47 -7.46 6.63
C GLN A 48 -4.69 -6.70 5.55
N PHE A 49 -3.36 -6.64 5.67
CA PHE A 49 -2.49 -6.00 4.67
C PHE A 49 -2.72 -6.59 3.28
N ARG A 50 -2.77 -7.92 3.19
CA ARG A 50 -3.05 -8.62 1.92
C ARG A 50 -4.39 -8.17 1.32
N GLN A 51 -5.42 -8.12 2.13
CA GLN A 51 -6.75 -7.71 1.67
C GLN A 51 -6.78 -6.23 1.27
N VAL A 52 -6.09 -5.37 2.01
CA VAL A 52 -5.98 -3.94 1.68
C VAL A 52 -5.37 -3.76 0.29
N LEU A 53 -4.29 -4.48 -0.01
CA LEU A 53 -3.66 -4.39 -1.33
C LEU A 53 -4.62 -4.80 -2.45
N ARG A 54 -5.36 -5.88 -2.24
CA ARG A 54 -6.38 -6.33 -3.22
C ARG A 54 -7.47 -5.30 -3.41
N ASN A 55 -7.93 -4.69 -2.32
CA ASN A 55 -8.96 -3.67 -2.36
C ASN A 55 -8.49 -2.43 -3.12
N ILE A 56 -7.25 -1.98 -2.87
CA ILE A 56 -6.67 -0.83 -3.57
C ILE A 56 -6.60 -1.12 -5.06
N LEU A 57 -6.10 -2.28 -5.45
CA LEU A 57 -6.01 -2.65 -6.88
C LEU A 57 -7.39 -2.73 -7.53
N ALA A 58 -8.39 -3.24 -6.82
CA ALA A 58 -9.76 -3.27 -7.33
C ALA A 58 -10.30 -1.86 -7.56
N ILE A 59 -10.03 -0.94 -6.64
CA ILE A 59 -10.49 0.46 -6.76
C ILE A 59 -9.84 1.15 -7.96
N ILE A 60 -8.51 1.10 -8.06
CA ILE A 60 -7.81 1.82 -9.13
C ILE A 60 -8.04 1.18 -10.50
N ALA A 61 -8.36 -0.11 -10.55
CA ALA A 61 -8.70 -0.81 -11.78
C ALA A 61 -9.98 -0.25 -12.42
N GLU A 62 -10.88 0.36 -11.64
CA GLU A 62 -12.09 0.98 -12.17
C GLU A 62 -11.80 2.12 -13.15
N ASP A 63 -10.60 2.68 -13.09
CA ASP A 63 -10.18 3.72 -14.03
C ASP A 63 -8.90 3.32 -14.79
N GLY A 64 -8.71 2.01 -14.98
CA GLY A 64 -7.68 1.47 -15.88
C GLY A 64 -6.27 1.42 -15.30
N ALA A 65 -6.11 1.52 -13.98
CA ALA A 65 -4.80 1.46 -13.36
C ALA A 65 -4.50 0.08 -12.78
N GLY A 66 -3.22 -0.27 -12.74
CA GLY A 66 -2.71 -1.49 -12.11
C GLY A 66 -1.59 -1.16 -11.13
N PRO A 67 -0.95 -2.21 -10.58
CA PRO A 67 0.13 -2.03 -9.58
C PRO A 67 1.25 -1.11 -10.04
N GLU A 68 1.59 -1.18 -11.33
CA GLU A 68 2.68 -0.38 -11.93
C GLU A 68 2.39 1.12 -11.95
N HIS A 69 1.14 1.50 -11.74
CA HIS A 69 0.73 2.91 -11.75
C HIS A 69 0.71 3.54 -10.36
N VAL A 70 0.87 2.75 -9.30
CA VAL A 70 0.84 3.29 -7.94
C VAL A 70 2.11 4.09 -7.69
N ALA A 71 1.96 5.38 -7.41
CA ALA A 71 3.06 6.31 -7.19
C ALA A 71 3.34 6.53 -5.71
N ARG A 72 2.30 6.49 -4.87
CA ARG A 72 2.39 6.78 -3.44
C ARG A 72 1.45 5.91 -2.64
N MET A 73 1.95 5.39 -1.52
CA MET A 73 1.12 4.78 -0.47
C MET A 73 1.52 5.34 0.88
N THR A 74 0.53 5.59 1.73
CA THR A 74 0.75 5.85 3.15
C THR A 74 0.03 4.77 3.94
N CYS A 75 0.79 4.05 4.78
CA CYS A 75 0.27 2.97 5.61
C CYS A 75 0.20 3.46 7.06
N TYR A 76 -1.00 3.38 7.64
CA TYR A 76 -1.26 3.72 9.03
C TYR A 76 -1.45 2.43 9.80
N VAL A 77 -0.62 2.19 10.82
CA VAL A 77 -0.64 0.95 11.61
C VAL A 77 -0.90 1.25 13.07
N VAL A 78 -1.75 0.45 13.70
CA VAL A 78 -2.08 0.64 15.12
C VAL A 78 -1.00 0.05 16.04
N ASP A 79 -0.20 -0.88 15.56
CA ASP A 79 0.87 -1.54 16.34
C ASP A 79 2.11 -1.73 15.48
N LEU A 80 3.10 -0.85 15.63
CA LEU A 80 4.36 -0.94 14.87
C LEU A 80 5.15 -2.18 15.24
N GLY A 81 5.03 -2.69 16.48
CA GLY A 81 5.67 -3.93 16.88
C GLY A 81 5.15 -5.11 16.07
N GLU A 82 3.85 -5.21 15.91
CA GLU A 82 3.24 -6.24 15.06
C GLU A 82 3.71 -6.11 13.61
N TYR A 83 3.77 -4.89 13.09
CA TYR A 83 4.27 -4.64 11.74
C TYR A 83 5.71 -5.15 11.56
N ARG A 84 6.59 -4.79 12.51
CA ARG A 84 7.99 -5.21 12.45
C ARG A 84 8.15 -6.73 12.55
N CYS A 85 7.29 -7.40 13.32
CA CYS A 85 7.30 -8.86 13.44
C CYS A 85 6.66 -9.58 12.25
N SER A 86 5.94 -8.85 11.39
CA SER A 86 5.21 -9.41 10.25
C SER A 86 5.88 -9.13 8.90
N LEU A 87 7.12 -8.64 8.90
CA LEU A 87 7.79 -8.19 7.66
C LEU A 87 7.89 -9.29 6.60
N ALA A 88 8.11 -10.54 7.01
CA ALA A 88 8.21 -11.66 6.07
C ALA A 88 6.88 -11.90 5.34
N GLU A 89 5.77 -11.93 6.08
CA GLU A 89 4.43 -12.13 5.52
C GLU A 89 3.99 -10.92 4.69
N ILE A 90 4.32 -9.71 5.15
CA ILE A 90 4.04 -8.47 4.40
C ILE A 90 4.79 -8.49 3.07
N GLY A 91 6.07 -8.85 3.07
CA GLY A 91 6.86 -8.96 1.86
C GLY A 91 6.31 -10.01 0.89
N ALA A 92 5.86 -11.16 1.42
CA ALA A 92 5.25 -12.21 0.59
C ALA A 92 3.94 -11.73 -0.05
N ALA A 93 3.08 -11.06 0.72
CA ALA A 93 1.83 -10.50 0.21
C ALA A 93 2.09 -9.45 -0.87
N TRP A 94 3.09 -8.60 -0.65
CA TRP A 94 3.47 -7.60 -1.64
C TRP A 94 3.89 -8.23 -2.96
N ARG A 95 4.82 -9.19 -2.90
CA ARG A 95 5.29 -9.87 -4.11
C ARG A 95 4.17 -10.55 -4.87
N GLU A 96 3.24 -11.18 -4.15
CA GLU A 96 2.11 -11.87 -4.76
C GLU A 96 1.16 -10.90 -5.48
N ILE A 97 0.88 -9.74 -4.89
CA ILE A 97 -0.18 -8.83 -5.35
C ILE A 97 0.38 -7.69 -6.19
N MET A 98 1.47 -7.07 -5.73
CA MET A 98 2.07 -5.90 -6.38
C MET A 98 3.25 -6.26 -7.28
N GLY A 99 3.79 -7.47 -7.14
CA GLY A 99 4.95 -7.89 -7.91
C GLY A 99 6.19 -7.08 -7.57
N ARG A 100 6.82 -6.51 -8.59
CA ARG A 100 8.02 -5.69 -8.45
C ARG A 100 7.73 -4.19 -8.55
N SER A 101 6.48 -3.80 -8.40
CA SER A 101 6.08 -2.39 -8.40
C SER A 101 6.20 -1.85 -6.98
N PHE A 102 7.09 -0.89 -6.76
CA PHE A 102 7.36 -0.29 -5.45
C PHE A 102 7.12 1.22 -5.53
N PRO A 103 6.06 1.71 -4.89
CA PRO A 103 5.78 3.16 -4.85
C PRO A 103 6.66 3.86 -3.81
N ALA A 104 6.65 5.17 -3.85
CA ALA A 104 7.10 5.96 -2.72
C ALA A 104 6.14 5.68 -1.56
N MET A 105 6.67 5.30 -0.38
CA MET A 105 5.84 4.79 0.70
C MET A 105 6.29 5.30 2.05
N ALA A 106 5.33 5.57 2.93
CA ALA A 106 5.57 5.79 4.35
C ALA A 106 4.72 4.82 5.16
N VAL A 107 5.27 4.33 6.26
CA VAL A 107 4.54 3.52 7.24
C VAL A 107 4.66 4.22 8.58
N VAL A 108 3.54 4.57 9.19
CA VAL A 108 3.50 5.33 10.44
C VAL A 108 2.57 4.67 11.43
N GLY A 109 2.94 4.74 12.73
CA GLY A 109 2.08 4.29 13.81
C GLY A 109 1.05 5.35 14.15
N VAL A 110 -0.19 4.93 14.41
CA VAL A 110 -1.28 5.80 14.82
C VAL A 110 -1.94 5.29 16.09
N THR A 111 -2.65 6.17 16.79
CA THR A 111 -3.29 5.80 18.06
C THR A 111 -4.50 4.89 17.88
N GLY A 112 -5.11 4.87 16.70
CA GLY A 112 -6.24 4.02 16.38
C GLY A 112 -6.78 4.33 15.00
N LEU A 113 -7.67 3.48 14.54
CA LEU A 113 -8.38 3.66 13.27
C LEU A 113 -9.89 3.70 13.59
N VAL A 114 -10.68 4.26 12.66
CA VAL A 114 -12.11 4.42 12.87
C VAL A 114 -12.79 3.08 13.09
N GLU A 115 -12.39 2.06 12.30
CA GLU A 115 -12.88 0.69 12.52
C GLU A 115 -12.03 0.01 13.60
N PRO A 116 -12.61 -0.35 14.78
CA PRO A 116 -11.82 -0.91 15.87
C PRO A 116 -11.08 -2.21 15.54
N ALA A 117 -11.61 -3.01 14.62
CA ALA A 117 -11.00 -4.27 14.21
C ALA A 117 -9.87 -4.07 13.19
N ALA A 118 -9.73 -2.89 12.61
CA ALA A 118 -8.68 -2.62 11.63
C ALA A 118 -7.33 -2.44 12.33
N ARG A 119 -6.32 -3.15 11.83
CA ARG A 119 -4.95 -3.04 12.31
C ARG A 119 -4.06 -2.24 11.37
N ILE A 120 -4.54 -2.00 10.14
CA ILE A 120 -3.85 -1.23 9.13
C ILE A 120 -4.86 -0.56 8.21
N GLU A 121 -4.50 0.64 7.76
CA GLU A 121 -5.22 1.38 6.74
C GLU A 121 -4.21 1.95 5.77
N ILE A 122 -4.49 1.88 4.47
CA ILE A 122 -3.59 2.40 3.43
C ILE A 122 -4.38 3.29 2.49
N GLU A 123 -3.81 4.46 2.18
CA GLU A 123 -4.29 5.30 1.09
C GLU A 123 -3.26 5.31 -0.03
N ALA A 124 -3.70 5.47 -1.26
CA ALA A 124 -2.83 5.38 -2.43
C ALA A 124 -3.13 6.46 -3.45
N ILE A 125 -2.07 6.83 -4.19
CA ILE A 125 -2.17 7.68 -5.37
C ILE A 125 -1.55 6.90 -6.53
N ALA A 126 -2.31 6.77 -7.61
CA ALA A 126 -1.83 6.17 -8.85
C ALA A 126 -1.82 7.23 -9.95
N VAL A 127 -0.90 7.08 -10.92
CA VAL A 127 -0.81 7.96 -12.07
C VAL A 127 -0.74 7.08 -13.32
N VAL A 128 -1.73 7.24 -14.19
CA VAL A 128 -1.80 6.51 -15.45
C VAL A 128 -1.30 7.42 -16.56
N PRO A 129 -0.28 6.99 -17.34
CA PRO A 129 0.24 7.80 -18.43
C PRO A 129 -0.84 8.16 -19.44
N ASP A 130 -0.70 9.35 -20.02
CA ASP A 130 -1.59 9.82 -21.09
C ASP A 130 -1.45 8.98 -22.37
#